data_2a3e02b458799f436c210ea6ca92b9da
#
_entry.id   2a3e02b458799f436c210ea6ca92b9da
#
_cell.length_a   1.000
_cell.length_b   1.000
_cell.length_c   1.000
_cell.angle_alpha   90.00
_cell.angle_beta   90.00
_cell.angle_gamma   90.00
#
_symmetry.space_group_name_H-M   'P 1'
#
loop_
_entity.id
_entity.type
_entity.pdbx_description
1 polymer ?
#
loop_
_entity_poly.entity_id
_entity_poly.type
_entity_poly.pdbx_seq_one_letter_code
_entity_poly.pdbx_strand_id
1 'polypeptide(L)'
;MLRIAVPSVLQQSTVSIGMMIVQAVVNPFGTQALAGYAATMRVENVFSLIFVSIGNAVSPFVSQNLGAKKIERIKKGYHAALVLDLCFAVLAFVVIETLHTQISSLFLGKDGTALAYQVSGDYMRWLGYFFIFMGIKMATDGVLRGLGIMRPFLIANMVNLAIRLSVALICAPRFGIAFVWLAVPAGWLANFLISYAALRRTWPEDKAAVSQ
;
A
#
# COMPACT_ATOMS: atom_id res chain seq x y z
N MET A 1 -6.47 -3.13 24.40
CA MET A 1 -7.18 -3.16 23.12
C MET A 1 -7.47 -1.76 22.58
N LEU A 2 -8.12 -0.84 23.31
CA LEU A 2 -8.46 0.51 22.83
C LEU A 2 -7.25 1.35 22.37
N ARG A 3 -6.08 1.26 23.03
CA ARG A 3 -4.85 1.98 22.63
C ARG A 3 -4.31 1.64 21.24
N ILE A 4 -4.71 0.51 20.65
CA ILE A 4 -4.35 0.09 19.29
C ILE A 4 -5.53 0.33 18.34
N ALA A 5 -6.75 0.03 18.78
CA ALA A 5 -7.93 0.15 17.94
C ALA A 5 -8.23 1.60 17.55
N VAL A 6 -8.22 2.53 18.51
CA VAL A 6 -8.54 3.95 18.24
C VAL A 6 -7.58 4.58 17.22
N PRO A 7 -6.24 4.50 17.37
CA PRO A 7 -5.32 5.01 16.35
C PRO A 7 -5.50 4.35 14.97
N SER A 8 -5.79 3.05 14.92
CA SER A 8 -5.99 2.35 13.65
C SER A 8 -7.28 2.79 12.94
N VAL A 9 -8.36 3.01 13.68
CA VAL A 9 -9.62 3.53 13.12
C VAL A 9 -9.42 4.95 12.61
N LEU A 10 -8.80 5.83 13.39
CA LEU A 10 -8.50 7.20 12.96
C LEU A 10 -7.63 7.23 11.70
N GLN A 11 -6.60 6.38 11.64
CA GLN A 11 -5.77 6.23 10.46
C GLN A 11 -6.60 5.80 9.25
N GLN A 12 -7.45 4.77 9.38
CA GLN A 12 -8.27 4.29 8.27
C GLN A 12 -9.25 5.35 7.78
N SER A 13 -9.87 6.10 8.70
CA SER A 13 -10.75 7.22 8.35
C SER A 13 -9.99 8.31 7.59
N THR A 14 -8.80 8.68 8.05
CA THR A 14 -7.95 9.69 7.39
C THR A 14 -7.53 9.23 5.99
N VAL A 15 -7.17 7.96 5.81
CA VAL A 15 -6.87 7.39 4.49
C VAL A 15 -8.09 7.45 3.57
N SER A 16 -9.28 7.11 4.07
CA SER A 16 -10.52 7.15 3.28
C SER A 16 -10.84 8.57 2.82
N ILE A 17 -10.72 9.57 3.71
CA ILE A 17 -10.90 10.99 3.36
C ILE A 17 -9.86 11.41 2.32
N GLY A 18 -8.60 11.01 2.50
CA GLY A 18 -7.54 11.31 1.54
C GLY A 18 -7.84 10.74 0.14
N MET A 19 -8.37 9.52 0.06
CA MET A 19 -8.78 8.93 -1.21
C MET A 19 -9.96 9.68 -1.86
N MET A 20 -10.91 10.20 -1.09
CA MET A 20 -11.98 11.06 -1.60
C MET A 20 -11.42 12.37 -2.19
N ILE A 21 -10.42 12.97 -1.55
CA ILE A 21 -9.74 14.17 -2.06
C ILE A 21 -9.03 13.86 -3.38
N VAL A 22 -8.30 12.74 -3.46
CA VAL A 22 -7.64 12.31 -4.71
C VAL A 22 -8.67 12.13 -5.83
N GLN A 23 -9.81 11.51 -5.53
CA GLN A 23 -10.88 11.34 -6.51
C GLN A 23 -11.46 12.69 -6.97
N ALA A 24 -11.60 13.66 -6.07
CA ALA A 24 -12.03 15.02 -6.42
C ALA A 24 -11.03 15.72 -7.36
N VAL A 25 -9.73 15.45 -7.24
CA VAL A 25 -8.70 15.94 -8.16
C VAL A 25 -8.83 15.34 -9.57
N VAL A 26 -9.32 14.10 -9.67
CA VAL A 26 -9.51 13.43 -10.97
C VAL A 26 -10.76 13.93 -11.70
N ASN A 27 -11.79 14.38 -11.00
CA ASN A 27 -13.06 14.83 -11.60
C ASN A 27 -12.90 15.86 -12.74
N PRO A 28 -12.05 16.90 -12.64
CA PRO A 28 -11.87 17.90 -13.70
C PRO A 28 -11.29 17.35 -15.01
N PHE A 29 -10.69 16.15 -15.00
CA PHE A 29 -10.14 15.52 -16.22
C PHE A 29 -11.22 14.88 -17.11
N GLY A 30 -12.48 14.97 -16.69
CA GLY A 30 -13.64 14.50 -17.44
C GLY A 30 -14.10 13.09 -17.07
N THR A 31 -15.33 12.79 -17.43
CA THR A 31 -16.03 11.55 -17.04
C THR A 31 -15.32 10.28 -17.53
N GLN A 32 -14.70 10.35 -18.70
CA GLN A 32 -14.02 9.20 -19.31
C GLN A 32 -12.70 8.87 -18.61
N ALA A 33 -11.91 9.90 -18.26
CA ALA A 33 -10.70 9.73 -17.48
C ALA A 33 -11.03 9.22 -16.07
N LEU A 34 -12.09 9.74 -15.47
CA LEU A 34 -12.60 9.27 -14.17
C LEU A 34 -13.04 7.80 -14.24
N ALA A 35 -13.71 7.39 -15.31
CA ALA A 35 -14.13 5.99 -15.50
C ALA A 35 -12.92 5.04 -15.56
N GLY A 36 -11.89 5.38 -16.36
CA GLY A 36 -10.65 4.61 -16.43
C GLY A 36 -9.91 4.54 -15.10
N TYR A 37 -9.79 5.67 -14.40
CA TYR A 37 -9.21 5.74 -13.07
C TYR A 37 -9.99 4.85 -12.06
N ALA A 38 -11.32 4.97 -12.02
CA ALA A 38 -12.17 4.20 -11.13
C ALA A 38 -12.11 2.68 -11.41
N ALA A 39 -12.03 2.29 -12.68
CA ALA A 39 -11.84 0.90 -13.05
C ALA A 39 -10.54 0.33 -12.46
N THR A 40 -9.42 1.05 -12.62
CA THR A 40 -8.12 0.63 -12.07
C THR A 40 -8.11 0.62 -10.56
N MET A 41 -8.75 1.59 -9.89
CA MET A 41 -8.88 1.59 -8.43
C MET A 41 -9.57 0.32 -7.89
N ARG A 42 -10.55 -0.21 -8.61
CA ARG A 42 -11.20 -1.49 -8.24
C ARG A 42 -10.22 -2.66 -8.36
N VAL A 43 -9.43 -2.68 -9.43
CA VAL A 43 -8.38 -3.70 -9.63
C VAL A 43 -7.30 -3.58 -8.56
N GLU A 44 -6.81 -2.36 -8.28
CA GLU A 44 -5.85 -2.09 -7.19
C GLU A 44 -6.39 -2.64 -5.86
N ASN A 45 -7.65 -2.40 -5.53
CA ASN A 45 -8.27 -2.89 -4.30
C ASN A 45 -8.26 -4.42 -4.22
N VAL A 46 -8.55 -5.14 -5.31
CA VAL A 46 -8.53 -6.61 -5.34
C VAL A 46 -7.12 -7.14 -5.07
N PHE A 47 -6.10 -6.64 -5.77
CA PHE A 47 -4.72 -7.07 -5.54
C PHE A 47 -4.22 -6.65 -4.15
N SER A 48 -4.59 -5.45 -3.70
CA SER A 48 -4.23 -4.94 -2.37
C SER A 48 -4.72 -5.81 -1.22
N LEU A 49 -5.89 -6.45 -1.35
CA LEU A 49 -6.44 -7.33 -0.31
C LEU A 49 -5.48 -8.43 0.10
N ILE A 50 -4.70 -8.98 -0.84
CA ILE A 50 -3.75 -10.05 -0.55
C ILE A 50 -2.58 -9.52 0.27
N PHE A 51 -1.96 -8.41 -0.14
CA PHE A 51 -0.87 -7.78 0.62
C PHE A 51 -1.32 -7.35 2.02
N VAL A 52 -2.52 -6.77 2.12
CA VAL A 52 -3.13 -6.38 3.40
C VAL A 52 -3.37 -7.61 4.28
N SER A 53 -3.82 -8.73 3.70
CA SER A 53 -4.07 -9.98 4.44
C SER A 53 -2.77 -10.57 4.98
N ILE A 54 -1.69 -10.57 4.19
CA ILE A 54 -0.36 -11.00 4.65
C ILE A 54 0.10 -10.12 5.81
N GLY A 55 0.05 -8.79 5.67
CA GLY A 55 0.41 -7.86 6.75
C GLY A 55 -0.45 -8.03 8.01
N ASN A 56 -1.74 -8.35 7.85
CA ASN A 56 -2.65 -8.62 8.97
C ASN A 56 -2.34 -9.96 9.65
N ALA A 57 -1.90 -10.98 8.90
CA ALA A 57 -1.46 -12.26 9.46
C ALA A 57 -0.13 -12.16 10.21
N VAL A 58 0.79 -11.32 9.71
CA VAL A 58 2.10 -11.05 10.35
C VAL A 58 1.93 -10.45 11.75
N SER A 59 0.99 -9.54 11.94
CA SER A 59 0.82 -8.82 13.21
C SER A 59 0.55 -9.74 14.41
N PRO A 60 -0.47 -10.62 14.42
CA PRO A 60 -0.70 -11.56 15.52
C PRO A 60 0.41 -12.60 15.64
N PHE A 61 1.00 -13.05 14.52
CA PHE A 61 2.14 -13.97 14.56
C PHE A 61 3.33 -13.36 15.32
N VAL A 62 3.66 -12.10 15.05
CA VAL A 62 4.75 -11.38 15.73
C VAL A 62 4.43 -11.20 17.21
N SER A 63 3.21 -10.76 17.56
CA SER A 63 2.85 -10.53 18.96
C SER A 63 2.86 -11.81 19.80
N GLN A 64 2.40 -12.93 19.25
CA GLN A 64 2.45 -14.24 19.92
C GLN A 64 3.88 -14.73 20.14
N ASN A 65 4.75 -14.61 19.12
CA ASN A 65 6.16 -15.04 19.25
C ASN A 65 6.97 -14.10 20.14
N LEU A 66 6.64 -12.81 20.19
CA LEU A 66 7.22 -11.85 21.11
C LEU A 66 6.87 -12.22 22.57
N GLY A 67 5.60 -12.50 22.85
CA GLY A 67 5.14 -12.96 24.17
C GLY A 67 5.81 -14.27 24.60
N ALA A 68 6.08 -15.17 23.66
CA ALA A 68 6.80 -16.42 23.89
C ALA A 68 8.33 -16.26 23.91
N LYS A 69 8.89 -15.05 23.78
CA LYS A 69 10.33 -14.72 23.70
C LYS A 69 11.06 -15.45 22.55
N LYS A 70 10.36 -15.79 21.47
CA LYS A 70 10.89 -16.51 20.30
C LYS A 70 11.27 -15.54 19.15
N ILE A 71 12.27 -14.69 19.38
CA ILE A 71 12.66 -13.61 18.46
C ILE A 71 13.10 -14.12 17.09
N GLU A 72 13.85 -15.23 17.07
CA GLU A 72 14.26 -15.87 15.81
C GLU A 72 13.08 -16.30 14.92
N ARG A 73 11.94 -16.68 15.54
CA ARG A 73 10.72 -16.99 14.79
C ARG A 73 10.10 -15.75 14.19
N ILE A 74 10.20 -14.60 14.84
CA ILE A 74 9.73 -13.31 14.29
C ILE A 74 10.52 -12.96 13.02
N LYS A 75 11.85 -13.10 13.03
CA LYS A 75 12.70 -12.89 11.84
C LYS A 75 12.28 -13.80 10.70
N LYS A 76 12.20 -15.11 10.98
CA LYS A 76 11.82 -16.11 9.97
C LYS A 76 10.43 -15.82 9.38
N GLY A 77 9.46 -15.45 10.24
CA GLY A 77 8.11 -15.09 9.79
C GLY A 77 8.08 -13.82 8.95
N TYR A 78 8.86 -12.81 9.30
CA TYR A 78 9.00 -11.61 8.49
C TYR A 78 9.61 -11.90 7.12
N HIS A 79 10.69 -12.70 7.06
CA HIS A 79 11.28 -13.12 5.79
C HIS A 79 10.30 -13.94 4.94
N ALA A 80 9.55 -14.87 5.56
CA ALA A 80 8.54 -15.64 4.86
C ALA A 80 7.44 -14.74 4.27
N ALA A 81 6.98 -13.73 5.01
CA ALA A 81 6.02 -12.76 4.52
C ALA A 81 6.57 -11.97 3.32
N LEU A 82 7.83 -11.49 3.39
CA LEU A 82 8.48 -10.79 2.27
C LEU A 82 8.60 -11.67 1.02
N VAL A 83 8.90 -12.95 1.17
CA VAL A 83 8.95 -13.89 0.04
C VAL A 83 7.57 -14.11 -0.56
N LEU A 84 6.54 -14.29 0.28
CA LEU A 84 5.16 -14.41 -0.20
C LEU A 84 4.69 -13.16 -0.93
N ASP A 85 4.96 -11.98 -0.37
CA ASP A 85 4.66 -10.69 -1.01
C ASP A 85 5.39 -10.54 -2.35
N LEU A 86 6.65 -10.94 -2.44
CA LEU A 86 7.42 -10.92 -3.68
C LEU A 86 6.81 -11.86 -4.72
N CYS A 87 6.52 -13.10 -4.36
CA CYS A 87 5.90 -14.08 -5.26
C CYS A 87 4.57 -13.55 -5.79
N PHE A 88 3.77 -12.96 -4.90
CA PHE A 88 2.47 -12.40 -5.29
C PHE A 88 2.61 -11.12 -6.12
N ALA A 89 3.58 -10.26 -5.84
CA ALA A 89 3.86 -9.07 -6.65
C ALA A 89 4.29 -9.46 -8.09
N VAL A 90 5.13 -10.49 -8.23
CA VAL A 90 5.51 -11.02 -9.55
C VAL A 90 4.31 -11.61 -10.27
N LEU A 91 3.47 -12.40 -9.58
CA LEU A 91 2.24 -12.93 -10.16
C LEU A 91 1.30 -11.82 -10.63
N ALA A 92 1.07 -10.81 -9.77
CA ALA A 92 0.24 -9.66 -10.09
C ALA A 92 0.78 -8.88 -11.30
N PHE A 93 2.09 -8.67 -11.36
CA PHE A 93 2.77 -8.05 -12.50
C PHE A 93 2.52 -8.82 -13.81
N VAL A 94 2.74 -10.14 -13.81
CA VAL A 94 2.51 -10.99 -14.99
C VAL A 94 1.05 -10.95 -15.42
N VAL A 95 0.12 -11.07 -14.49
CA VAL A 95 -1.33 -11.01 -14.78
C VAL A 95 -1.72 -9.67 -15.37
N ILE A 96 -1.24 -8.58 -14.80
CA ILE A 96 -1.55 -7.23 -15.29
C ILE A 96 -0.92 -7.00 -16.67
N GLU A 97 0.35 -7.33 -16.86
CA GLU A 97 1.03 -7.09 -18.14
C GLU A 97 0.39 -7.88 -19.29
N THR A 98 -0.08 -9.09 -19.01
CA THR A 98 -0.72 -9.96 -20.02
C THR A 98 -2.21 -9.69 -20.22
N LEU A 99 -2.93 -9.29 -19.18
CA LEU A 99 -4.39 -9.25 -19.16
C LEU A 99 -5.00 -7.86 -18.90
N HIS A 100 -4.19 -6.78 -18.83
CA HIS A 100 -4.70 -5.44 -18.47
C HIS A 100 -5.88 -4.98 -19.35
N THR A 101 -5.87 -5.28 -20.66
CA THR A 101 -6.95 -4.93 -21.55
C THR A 101 -8.23 -5.70 -21.25
N GLN A 102 -8.12 -7.01 -21.03
CA GLN A 102 -9.24 -7.89 -20.65
C GLN A 102 -9.81 -7.49 -19.28
N ILE A 103 -8.93 -7.22 -18.31
CA ILE A 103 -9.32 -6.76 -16.99
C ILE A 103 -10.03 -5.41 -17.08
N SER A 104 -9.49 -4.45 -17.85
CA SER A 104 -10.15 -3.15 -18.06
C SER A 104 -11.54 -3.32 -18.70
N SER A 105 -11.70 -4.27 -19.64
CA SER A 105 -12.98 -4.51 -20.31
C SER A 105 -14.06 -5.04 -19.38
N LEU A 106 -13.71 -5.73 -18.29
CA LEU A 106 -14.67 -6.19 -17.29
C LEU A 106 -15.33 -5.04 -16.53
N PHE A 107 -14.62 -3.91 -16.38
CA PHE A 107 -15.11 -2.75 -15.62
C PHE A 107 -15.64 -1.63 -16.51
N LEU A 108 -15.06 -1.43 -17.70
CA LEU A 108 -15.46 -0.37 -18.64
C LEU A 108 -16.53 -0.83 -19.62
N GLY A 109 -16.64 -2.15 -19.88
CA GLY A 109 -17.62 -2.70 -20.79
C GLY A 109 -17.44 -2.21 -22.23
N LYS A 110 -18.46 -2.45 -23.07
CA LYS A 110 -18.45 -2.03 -24.48
C LYS A 110 -18.60 -0.52 -24.68
N ASP A 111 -19.10 0.19 -23.67
CA ASP A 111 -19.31 1.65 -23.69
C ASP A 111 -18.08 2.45 -23.28
N GLY A 112 -17.00 1.77 -22.90
CA GLY A 112 -15.73 2.40 -22.56
C GLY A 112 -15.10 3.09 -23.78
N THR A 113 -14.74 4.37 -23.62
CA THR A 113 -14.03 5.11 -24.68
C THR A 113 -12.54 4.73 -24.73
N ALA A 114 -11.91 5.02 -25.87
CA ALA A 114 -10.45 4.82 -26.04
C ALA A 114 -9.65 5.51 -24.92
N LEU A 115 -10.07 6.71 -24.50
CA LEU A 115 -9.42 7.44 -23.40
C LEU A 115 -9.57 6.70 -22.05
N ALA A 116 -10.74 6.16 -21.74
CA ALA A 116 -10.95 5.42 -20.50
C ALA A 116 -10.08 4.14 -20.45
N TYR A 117 -9.98 3.42 -21.58
CA TYR A 117 -9.11 2.25 -21.70
C TYR A 117 -7.64 2.61 -21.59
N GLN A 118 -7.20 3.71 -22.23
CA GLN A 118 -5.83 4.20 -22.13
C GLN A 118 -5.47 4.56 -20.68
N VAL A 119 -6.27 5.39 -20.02
CA VAL A 119 -6.06 5.78 -18.61
C VAL A 119 -6.01 4.55 -17.69
N SER A 120 -6.93 3.61 -17.87
CA SER A 120 -6.96 2.37 -17.09
C SER A 120 -5.72 1.52 -17.34
N GLY A 121 -5.32 1.33 -18.60
CA GLY A 121 -4.16 0.54 -18.97
C GLY A 121 -2.85 1.13 -18.42
N ASP A 122 -2.63 2.43 -18.61
CA ASP A 122 -1.43 3.14 -18.16
C ASP A 122 -1.29 3.08 -16.64
N TYR A 123 -2.38 3.35 -15.92
CA TYR A 123 -2.38 3.29 -14.45
C TYR A 123 -2.17 1.85 -13.96
N MET A 124 -2.86 0.87 -14.55
CA MET A 124 -2.77 -0.54 -14.13
C MET A 124 -1.36 -1.11 -14.32
N ARG A 125 -0.73 -0.86 -15.49
CA ARG A 125 0.65 -1.27 -15.76
C ARG A 125 1.63 -0.60 -14.81
N TRP A 126 1.46 0.69 -14.53
CA TRP A 126 2.26 1.40 -13.55
C TRP A 126 2.17 0.76 -12.16
N LEU A 127 0.97 0.41 -11.69
CA LEU A 127 0.80 -0.30 -10.42
C LEU A 127 1.51 -1.65 -10.41
N GLY A 128 1.40 -2.41 -11.50
CA GLY A 128 2.02 -3.73 -11.64
C GLY A 128 3.52 -3.71 -11.36
N TYR A 129 4.25 -2.71 -11.90
CA TYR A 129 5.68 -2.55 -11.66
C TYR A 129 6.04 -2.31 -10.19
N PHE A 130 5.14 -1.69 -9.42
CA PHE A 130 5.46 -1.20 -8.09
C PHE A 130 4.73 -1.92 -6.95
N PHE A 131 3.94 -2.94 -7.22
CA PHE A 131 3.27 -3.73 -6.18
C PHE A 131 4.24 -4.37 -5.17
N ILE A 132 5.50 -4.58 -5.57
CA ILE A 132 6.53 -5.04 -4.64
C ILE A 132 6.73 -4.08 -3.46
N PHE A 133 6.69 -2.77 -3.69
CA PHE A 133 6.80 -1.79 -2.61
C PHE A 133 5.60 -1.83 -1.68
N MET A 134 4.43 -2.12 -2.21
CA MET A 134 3.23 -2.33 -1.40
C MET A 134 3.37 -3.55 -0.49
N GLY A 135 3.84 -4.69 -1.02
CA GLY A 135 4.06 -5.90 -0.24
C GLY A 135 5.06 -5.68 0.89
N ILE A 136 6.26 -5.18 0.57
CA ILE A 136 7.31 -4.91 1.55
C ILE A 136 6.80 -3.96 2.66
N LYS A 137 6.07 -2.90 2.28
CA LYS A 137 5.44 -1.98 3.21
C LYS A 137 4.44 -2.70 4.13
N MET A 138 3.55 -3.53 3.58
CA MET A 138 2.50 -4.21 4.34
C MET A 138 3.07 -5.23 5.34
N ALA A 139 4.06 -6.03 4.93
CA ALA A 139 4.77 -6.93 5.83
C ALA A 139 5.46 -6.18 6.98
N THR A 140 6.18 -5.08 6.67
CA THR A 140 6.90 -4.27 7.67
C THR A 140 5.94 -3.60 8.65
N ASP A 141 4.84 -3.03 8.15
CA ASP A 141 3.77 -2.44 8.96
C ASP A 141 3.11 -3.50 9.87
N GLY A 142 2.97 -4.74 9.37
CA GLY A 142 2.50 -5.88 10.15
C GLY A 142 3.40 -6.19 11.34
N VAL A 143 4.73 -6.20 11.12
CA VAL A 143 5.72 -6.40 12.19
C VAL A 143 5.66 -5.28 13.22
N LEU A 144 5.64 -4.01 12.80
CA LEU A 144 5.55 -2.87 13.73
C LEU A 144 4.30 -2.95 14.62
N ARG A 145 3.14 -3.27 14.01
CA ARG A 145 1.90 -3.47 14.78
C ARG A 145 2.01 -4.63 15.76
N GLY A 146 2.59 -5.75 15.33
CA GLY A 146 2.80 -6.92 16.18
C GLY A 146 3.76 -6.67 17.36
N LEU A 147 4.76 -5.81 17.18
CA LEU A 147 5.66 -5.35 18.23
C LEU A 147 5.05 -4.24 19.11
N GLY A 148 3.86 -3.73 18.78
CA GLY A 148 3.22 -2.62 19.50
C GLY A 148 3.84 -1.24 19.22
N ILE A 149 4.66 -1.11 18.18
CA ILE A 149 5.37 0.12 17.80
C ILE A 149 4.45 0.99 16.93
N MET A 150 3.44 1.58 17.55
CA MET A 150 2.34 2.26 16.81
C MET A 150 2.72 3.65 16.28
N ARG A 151 3.58 4.42 16.99
CA ARG A 151 3.92 5.80 16.57
C ARG A 151 4.59 5.86 15.20
N PRO A 152 5.71 5.15 14.94
CA PRO A 152 6.32 5.12 13.60
C PRO A 152 5.38 4.58 12.52
N PHE A 153 4.59 3.56 12.82
CA PHE A 153 3.58 3.02 11.91
C PHE A 153 2.57 4.10 11.47
N LEU A 154 2.03 4.88 12.42
CA LEU A 154 1.11 5.96 12.11
C LEU A 154 1.78 7.08 11.29
N ILE A 155 3.00 7.52 11.70
CA ILE A 155 3.77 8.54 10.99
C ILE A 155 4.04 8.11 9.55
N ALA A 156 4.49 6.88 9.34
CA ALA A 156 4.78 6.35 8.01
C ALA A 156 3.55 6.36 7.10
N ASN A 157 2.38 5.99 7.64
CA ASN A 157 1.14 6.01 6.87
C ASN A 157 0.63 7.43 6.60
N MET A 158 0.83 8.37 7.53
CA MET A 158 0.50 9.79 7.30
C MET A 158 1.42 10.42 6.25
N VAL A 159 2.71 10.12 6.27
CA VAL A 159 3.66 10.59 5.25
C VAL A 159 3.30 10.04 3.87
N ASN A 160 2.96 8.74 3.78
CA ASN A 160 2.47 8.14 2.54
C ASN A 160 1.25 8.92 1.99
N LEU A 161 0.25 9.16 2.83
CA LEU A 161 -0.94 9.91 2.44
C LEU A 161 -0.60 11.34 2.03
N ALA A 162 0.26 12.03 2.80
CA ALA A 162 0.68 13.40 2.51
C ALA A 162 1.38 13.50 1.14
N ILE A 163 2.27 12.55 0.81
CA ILE A 163 2.93 12.50 -0.51
C ILE A 163 1.88 12.33 -1.61
N ARG A 164 0.96 11.37 -1.48
CA ARG A 164 -0.10 11.13 -2.47
C ARG A 164 -0.97 12.36 -2.69
N LEU A 165 -1.41 13.01 -1.62
CA LEU A 165 -2.24 14.21 -1.69
C LEU A 165 -1.48 15.40 -2.28
N SER A 166 -0.25 15.65 -1.83
CA SER A 166 0.55 16.78 -2.31
C SER A 166 0.83 16.66 -3.81
N VAL A 167 1.25 15.50 -4.27
CA VAL A 167 1.52 15.27 -5.69
C VAL A 167 0.24 15.35 -6.52
N ALA A 168 -0.86 14.75 -6.05
CA ALA A 168 -2.14 14.82 -6.75
C ALA A 168 -2.64 16.27 -6.86
N LEU A 169 -2.63 17.04 -5.76
CA LEU A 169 -3.14 18.40 -5.73
C LEU A 169 -2.26 19.41 -6.49
N ILE A 170 -0.93 19.23 -6.46
CA ILE A 170 0.01 20.21 -7.03
C ILE A 170 0.37 19.84 -8.47
N CYS A 171 0.67 18.57 -8.73
CA CYS A 171 1.20 18.14 -10.03
C CYS A 171 0.11 17.74 -11.02
N ALA A 172 -0.97 17.08 -10.59
CA ALA A 172 -2.00 16.60 -11.52
C ALA A 172 -2.67 17.76 -12.30
N PRO A 173 -3.05 18.90 -11.71
CA PRO A 173 -3.65 20.01 -12.46
C PRO A 173 -2.69 20.67 -13.47
N ARG A 174 -1.36 20.53 -13.27
CA ARG A 174 -0.33 21.17 -14.13
C ARG A 174 0.21 20.24 -15.20
N PHE A 175 0.38 18.97 -14.88
CA PHE A 175 1.11 18.00 -15.71
C PHE A 175 0.24 16.84 -16.20
N GLY A 176 -1.02 16.79 -15.77
CA GLY A 176 -1.99 15.77 -16.22
C GLY A 176 -2.27 14.68 -15.19
N ILE A 177 -3.31 13.90 -15.50
CA ILE A 177 -3.88 12.88 -14.61
C ILE A 177 -2.86 11.80 -14.17
N ALA A 178 -1.83 11.54 -14.98
CA ALA A 178 -0.80 10.54 -14.68
C ALA A 178 -0.12 10.78 -13.32
N PHE A 179 0.01 12.03 -12.88
CA PHE A 179 0.62 12.36 -11.59
C PHE A 179 -0.20 11.90 -10.39
N VAL A 180 -1.47 11.57 -10.57
CA VAL A 180 -2.30 11.00 -9.50
C VAL A 180 -1.77 9.63 -9.09
N TRP A 181 -1.43 8.77 -10.05
CA TRP A 181 -0.92 7.43 -9.75
C TRP A 181 0.59 7.31 -9.68
N LEU A 182 1.35 8.22 -10.32
CA LEU A 182 2.81 8.27 -10.20
C LEU A 182 3.28 8.48 -8.75
N ALA A 183 2.49 9.16 -7.93
CA ALA A 183 2.77 9.39 -6.51
C ALA A 183 2.59 8.15 -5.63
N VAL A 184 1.82 7.15 -6.08
CA VAL A 184 1.46 5.99 -5.26
C VAL A 184 2.68 5.19 -4.81
N PRO A 185 3.59 4.76 -5.73
CA PRO A 185 4.80 4.04 -5.34
C PRO A 185 5.76 4.87 -4.47
N ALA A 186 5.85 6.18 -4.72
CA ALA A 186 6.68 7.06 -3.89
C ALA A 186 6.17 7.09 -2.45
N GLY A 187 4.85 7.13 -2.26
CA GLY A 187 4.23 7.03 -0.95
C GLY A 187 4.51 5.69 -0.26
N TRP A 188 4.41 4.56 -0.99
CA TRP A 188 4.73 3.24 -0.45
C TRP A 188 6.18 3.10 -0.05
N LEU A 189 7.11 3.61 -0.89
CA LEU A 189 8.53 3.60 -0.60
C LEU A 189 8.87 4.44 0.63
N ALA A 190 8.35 5.66 0.72
CA ALA A 190 8.56 6.52 1.88
C ALA A 190 8.03 5.89 3.17
N ASN A 191 6.82 5.29 3.13
CA ASN A 191 6.28 4.54 4.26
C ASN A 191 7.21 3.40 4.66
N PHE A 192 7.64 2.57 3.70
CA PHE A 192 8.56 1.46 3.97
C PHE A 192 9.85 1.93 4.62
N LEU A 193 10.49 2.99 4.10
CA LEU A 193 11.75 3.50 4.64
C LEU A 193 11.60 3.96 6.10
N ILE A 194 10.52 4.68 6.43
CA ILE A 194 10.24 5.13 7.80
C ILE A 194 9.97 3.93 8.71
N SER A 195 9.10 3.02 8.28
CA SER A 195 8.73 1.82 9.03
C SER A 195 9.94 0.91 9.26
N TYR A 196 10.76 0.71 8.24
CA TYR A 196 11.97 -0.12 8.32
C TYR A 196 13.05 0.50 9.21
N ALA A 197 13.27 1.82 9.09
CA ALA A 197 14.20 2.52 9.96
C ALA A 197 13.78 2.43 11.44
N ALA A 198 12.48 2.56 11.72
CA ALA A 198 11.94 2.38 13.05
C ALA A 198 12.10 0.94 13.53
N LEU A 199 11.82 -0.05 12.66
CA LEU A 199 11.97 -1.47 12.97
C LEU A 199 13.42 -1.80 13.34
N ARG A 200 14.41 -1.34 12.56
CA ARG A 200 15.84 -1.56 12.86
C ARG A 200 16.25 -0.97 14.21
N ARG A 201 15.77 0.22 14.56
CA ARG A 201 16.09 0.89 15.83
C ARG A 201 15.44 0.25 17.06
N THR A 202 14.37 -0.51 16.86
CA THR A 202 13.55 -1.05 17.95
C THR A 202 13.50 -2.57 17.94
N TRP A 203 14.39 -3.21 17.18
CA TRP A 203 14.42 -4.66 17.09
C TRP A 203 14.65 -5.29 18.48
N PRO A 204 13.89 -6.34 18.85
CA PRO A 204 13.91 -6.88 20.23
C PRO A 204 15.25 -7.37 20.74
N GLU A 205 16.16 -7.82 19.85
CA GLU A 205 17.49 -8.28 20.25
C GLU A 205 18.41 -7.16 20.71
N ASP A 206 18.31 -5.98 20.07
CA ASP A 206 19.12 -4.82 20.44
C ASP A 206 18.76 -4.29 21.82
N LYS A 207 17.52 -4.51 22.27
CA LYS A 207 17.06 -4.13 23.62
C LYS A 207 17.51 -5.11 24.70
N ALA A 208 17.65 -6.38 24.38
CA ALA A 208 18.15 -7.39 25.32
C ALA A 208 19.65 -7.23 25.61
N ALA A 209 20.42 -6.71 24.64
CA ALA A 209 21.84 -6.42 24.78
C ALA A 209 22.16 -5.15 25.63
N VAL A 210 21.19 -4.21 25.73
CA VAL A 210 21.35 -2.95 26.47
C VAL A 210 20.89 -3.09 27.94
N SER A 211 20.18 -4.18 28.27
CA SER A 211 19.66 -4.43 29.63
C SER A 211 20.51 -5.42 30.46
N GLN A 212 21.69 -5.81 29.99
CA GLN A 212 22.75 -6.54 30.70
C GLN A 212 23.91 -5.59 30.99
#